data_951f4b7c30392a821aeb11074b439231
#
_entry.id   951f4b7c30392a821aeb11074b439231
#
_cell.length_a   1.000
_cell.length_b   1.000
_cell.length_c   1.000
_cell.angle_alpha   90.00
_cell.angle_beta   90.00
_cell.angle_gamma   90.00
#
_symmetry.space_group_name_H-M   'P 1'
#
loop_
_entity.id
_entity.type
_entity.pdbx_description
1 polymer ?
#
loop_
_entity_poly.entity_id
_entity_poly.type
_entity_poly.pdbx_seq_one_letter_code
_entity_poly.pdbx_strand_id
1 'polypeptide(L)'
;MKQNIAKVFTFSLLASSISFISCVDNEKNLFDADQLKQIYEETFPVKNIDLDGDWTVSRSVIACVSVNGDQGVDYKIQIFDADPLSPGSTAKLLAEGTVNQSTTLNVVMDCATALDKVFVARIDEHKRYLV
;
A
#
# COMPACT_ATOMS: atom_id res chain seq x y z
N MET A 1 -12.02 -44.10 -59.20
CA MET A 1 -12.31 -43.07 -58.21
C MET A 1 -11.68 -43.20 -56.83
N LYS A 2 -10.92 -44.29 -56.55
CA LYS A 2 -10.33 -44.49 -55.18
C LYS A 2 -8.89 -43.98 -54.99
N GLN A 3 -8.20 -43.59 -56.04
CA GLN A 3 -6.77 -43.15 -55.93
C GLN A 3 -6.58 -41.65 -55.63
N ASN A 4 -7.58 -40.81 -55.88
CA ASN A 4 -7.44 -39.39 -55.72
C ASN A 4 -7.70 -38.89 -54.27
N ILE A 5 -8.42 -39.68 -53.46
CA ILE A 5 -8.75 -39.33 -52.09
C ILE A 5 -7.52 -39.48 -51.18
N ALA A 6 -6.70 -40.52 -51.43
CA ALA A 6 -5.49 -40.75 -50.63
C ALA A 6 -4.42 -39.70 -50.85
N LYS A 7 -4.31 -39.13 -52.08
CA LYS A 7 -3.34 -38.05 -52.38
C LYS A 7 -3.75 -36.70 -51.81
N VAL A 8 -5.05 -36.42 -51.72
CA VAL A 8 -5.56 -35.21 -51.11
C VAL A 8 -5.38 -35.23 -49.58
N PHE A 9 -5.57 -36.41 -48.97
CA PHE A 9 -5.39 -36.54 -47.52
C PHE A 9 -3.94 -36.44 -47.06
N THR A 10 -3.00 -37.01 -47.85
CA THR A 10 -1.56 -36.89 -47.53
C THR A 10 -1.05 -35.46 -47.70
N PHE A 11 -1.58 -34.68 -48.63
CA PHE A 11 -1.17 -33.30 -48.82
C PHE A 11 -1.74 -32.37 -47.72
N SER A 12 -2.96 -32.68 -47.23
CA SER A 12 -3.57 -31.95 -46.14
C SER A 12 -2.88 -32.17 -44.77
N LEU A 13 -2.31 -33.36 -44.56
CA LEU A 13 -1.58 -33.66 -43.33
C LEU A 13 -0.20 -33.02 -43.28
N LEU A 14 0.46 -32.79 -44.43
CA LEU A 14 1.75 -32.09 -44.47
C LEU A 14 1.61 -30.58 -44.29
N ALA A 15 0.46 -30.01 -44.67
CA ALA A 15 0.23 -28.56 -44.52
C ALA A 15 -0.08 -28.16 -43.06
N SER A 16 -0.57 -29.12 -42.25
CA SER A 16 -0.89 -28.83 -40.84
C SER A 16 0.32 -28.85 -39.89
N SER A 17 1.45 -29.39 -40.33
CA SER A 17 2.64 -29.53 -39.48
C SER A 17 3.59 -28.32 -39.53
N ILE A 18 3.30 -27.29 -40.35
CA ILE A 18 4.17 -26.11 -40.47
C ILE A 18 3.70 -24.95 -39.56
N SER A 19 2.54 -25.06 -38.91
CA SER A 19 1.94 -24.00 -38.14
C SER A 19 2.42 -23.89 -36.68
N PHE A 20 3.32 -24.75 -36.23
CA PHE A 20 3.78 -24.76 -34.82
C PHE A 20 5.21 -24.27 -34.59
N ILE A 21 5.88 -23.66 -35.58
CA ILE A 21 7.27 -23.20 -35.41
C ILE A 21 7.35 -21.65 -35.23
N SER A 22 6.27 -20.98 -34.94
CA SER A 22 6.28 -19.52 -34.92
C SER A 22 6.10 -18.87 -33.54
N CYS A 23 6.48 -19.50 -32.44
CA CYS A 23 6.33 -18.86 -31.13
C CYS A 23 7.51 -19.00 -30.17
N VAL A 24 8.72 -19.33 -30.61
CA VAL A 24 9.82 -19.56 -29.67
C VAL A 24 10.92 -18.49 -29.69
N ASP A 25 11.02 -17.67 -30.72
CA ASP A 25 12.12 -16.70 -30.81
C ASP A 25 11.83 -15.31 -30.19
N ASN A 26 10.58 -14.99 -29.85
CA ASN A 26 10.25 -13.70 -29.25
C ASN A 26 10.34 -13.66 -27.71
N GLU A 27 10.37 -14.81 -27.05
CA GLU A 27 10.45 -14.81 -25.59
C GLU A 27 11.84 -14.53 -25.04
N LYS A 28 12.88 -14.81 -25.81
CA LYS A 28 14.26 -14.55 -25.38
C LYS A 28 14.59 -13.06 -25.33
N ASN A 29 13.92 -12.23 -26.13
CA ASN A 29 14.15 -10.79 -26.16
C ASN A 29 13.27 -10.01 -25.19
N LEU A 30 12.19 -10.61 -24.67
CA LEU A 30 11.28 -9.99 -23.69
C LEU A 30 11.93 -9.86 -22.31
N PHE A 31 12.96 -10.65 -22.04
CA PHE A 31 13.67 -10.69 -20.75
C PHE A 31 15.17 -10.36 -20.90
N ASP A 32 15.55 -9.67 -21.96
CA ASP A 32 16.88 -9.11 -22.05
C ASP A 32 16.98 -7.96 -21.04
N ALA A 33 17.74 -8.19 -19.98
CA ALA A 33 17.90 -7.25 -18.87
C ALA A 33 18.48 -5.90 -19.35
N ASP A 34 19.32 -5.92 -20.39
CA ASP A 34 19.94 -4.72 -20.94
C ASP A 34 18.95 -3.90 -21.79
N GLN A 35 18.08 -4.56 -22.55
CA GLN A 35 17.00 -3.87 -23.28
C GLN A 35 15.95 -3.30 -22.34
N LEU A 36 15.55 -4.05 -21.31
CA LEU A 36 14.63 -3.56 -20.30
C LEU A 36 15.21 -2.35 -19.56
N LYS A 37 16.49 -2.39 -19.23
CA LYS A 37 17.18 -1.27 -18.60
C LYS A 37 17.16 -0.02 -19.48
N GLN A 38 17.45 -0.16 -20.78
CA GLN A 38 17.37 0.96 -21.73
C GLN A 38 15.96 1.53 -21.84
N ILE A 39 14.94 0.68 -21.96
CA ILE A 39 13.53 1.11 -22.02
C ILE A 39 13.14 1.84 -20.72
N TYR A 40 13.56 1.34 -19.56
CA TYR A 40 13.33 2.01 -18.29
C TYR A 40 14.04 3.35 -18.20
N GLU A 41 15.31 3.44 -18.62
CA GLU A 41 16.06 4.68 -18.59
C GLU A 41 15.48 5.75 -19.53
N GLU A 42 14.90 5.35 -20.67
CA GLU A 42 14.29 6.26 -21.65
C GLU A 42 12.87 6.68 -21.27
N THR A 43 12.06 5.76 -20.73
CA THR A 43 10.62 5.98 -20.50
C THR A 43 10.27 6.38 -19.08
N PHE A 44 11.13 6.10 -18.10
CA PHE A 44 10.85 6.44 -16.71
C PHE A 44 11.01 7.97 -16.50
N PRO A 45 9.99 8.64 -15.93
CA PRO A 45 10.05 10.09 -15.74
C PRO A 45 11.09 10.52 -14.72
N VAL A 46 11.54 9.60 -13.83
CA VAL A 46 12.54 9.88 -12.81
C VAL A 46 13.88 9.28 -13.23
N LYS A 47 14.77 10.13 -13.73
CA LYS A 47 16.09 9.72 -14.24
C LYS A 47 17.17 9.64 -13.16
N ASN A 48 16.98 10.30 -12.02
CA ASN A 48 17.92 10.30 -10.91
C ASN A 48 17.21 9.81 -9.66
N ILE A 49 17.30 8.52 -9.42
CA ILE A 49 16.86 7.94 -8.14
C ILE A 49 18.05 8.09 -7.19
N ASP A 50 17.88 8.88 -6.16
CA ASP A 50 18.83 8.94 -5.07
C ASP A 50 18.77 7.62 -4.30
N LEU A 51 19.76 6.77 -4.50
CA LEU A 51 19.86 5.47 -3.84
C LEU A 51 20.15 5.59 -2.35
N ASP A 52 20.71 6.72 -1.93
CA ASP A 52 20.99 7.05 -0.53
C ASP A 52 19.85 7.86 0.10
N GLY A 53 18.80 8.14 -0.68
CA GLY A 53 17.60 8.85 -0.23
C GLY A 53 16.87 8.08 0.87
N ASP A 54 16.41 8.80 1.89
CA ASP A 54 15.56 8.23 2.93
C ASP A 54 14.14 7.98 2.38
N TRP A 55 13.85 6.73 2.06
CA TRP A 55 12.52 6.26 1.59
C TRP A 55 11.59 5.89 2.73
N THR A 56 11.92 6.28 3.96
CA THR A 56 11.10 5.99 5.13
C THR A 56 9.77 6.72 5.04
N VAL A 57 8.69 6.00 4.82
CA VAL A 57 7.33 6.54 4.70
C VAL A 57 6.59 6.58 6.04
N SER A 58 7.13 5.95 7.07
CA SER A 58 6.57 5.92 8.42
C SER A 58 7.65 6.07 9.48
N ARG A 59 7.26 6.63 10.61
CA ARG A 59 8.11 6.77 11.81
C ARG A 59 7.34 6.34 13.04
N SER A 60 8.02 5.71 13.99
CA SER A 60 7.46 5.41 15.32
C SER A 60 7.51 6.65 16.19
N VAL A 61 6.38 6.96 16.81
CA VAL A 61 6.19 8.12 17.70
C VAL A 61 5.65 7.62 19.03
N ILE A 62 6.19 8.14 20.13
CA ILE A 62 5.66 7.91 21.47
C ILE A 62 4.74 9.05 21.84
N ALA A 63 3.46 8.76 22.06
CA ALA A 63 2.52 9.71 22.61
C ALA A 63 2.37 9.52 24.12
N CYS A 64 2.50 10.63 24.86
CA CYS A 64 2.29 10.67 26.30
C CYS A 64 1.09 11.57 26.58
N VAL A 65 -0.05 10.99 26.98
CA VAL A 65 -1.30 11.72 27.17
C VAL A 65 -1.72 11.66 28.63
N SER A 66 -1.91 12.84 29.23
CA SER A 66 -2.48 13.01 30.58
C SER A 66 -3.76 13.82 30.50
N VAL A 67 -4.67 13.61 31.42
CA VAL A 67 -5.92 14.37 31.53
C VAL A 67 -6.01 15.10 32.86
N ASN A 68 -6.48 16.33 32.79
CA ASN A 68 -6.91 17.04 33.99
C ASN A 68 -8.42 16.85 34.11
N GLY A 69 -8.82 15.81 34.83
CA GLY A 69 -10.21 15.40 34.94
C GLY A 69 -10.61 15.18 36.42
N ASP A 70 -11.79 14.66 36.62
CA ASP A 70 -12.32 14.40 37.96
C ASP A 70 -11.60 13.19 38.58
N GLN A 71 -11.43 13.24 39.92
CA GLN A 71 -10.76 12.19 40.63
C GLN A 71 -11.58 10.88 40.55
N GLY A 72 -10.91 9.78 40.19
CA GLY A 72 -11.54 8.46 40.13
C GLY A 72 -12.35 8.20 38.84
N VAL A 73 -12.34 9.11 37.90
CA VAL A 73 -13.01 8.94 36.61
C VAL A 73 -11.98 8.50 35.55
N ASP A 74 -12.30 7.42 34.86
CA ASP A 74 -11.52 6.93 33.73
C ASP A 74 -12.05 7.51 32.42
N TYR A 75 -11.13 8.05 31.62
CA TYR A 75 -11.44 8.62 30.31
C TYR A 75 -10.84 7.76 29.20
N LYS A 76 -11.65 7.43 28.21
CA LYS A 76 -11.16 6.78 26.99
C LYS A 76 -10.55 7.83 26.09
N ILE A 77 -9.30 7.59 25.66
CA ILE A 77 -8.56 8.44 24.74
C ILE A 77 -8.39 7.71 23.41
N GLN A 78 -8.57 8.43 22.31
CA GLN A 78 -8.26 7.96 20.96
C GLN A 78 -7.40 9.00 20.26
N ILE A 79 -6.42 8.53 19.50
CA ILE A 79 -5.48 9.36 18.75
C ILE A 79 -5.69 9.07 17.26
N PHE A 80 -5.89 10.14 16.48
CA PHE A 80 -6.18 10.07 15.04
C PHE A 80 -5.15 10.83 14.22
N ASP A 81 -5.01 10.44 12.96
CA ASP A 81 -4.19 11.13 11.97
C ASP A 81 -4.85 12.40 11.39
N ALA A 82 -6.15 12.53 11.50
CA ALA A 82 -6.94 13.68 11.07
C ALA A 82 -8.02 14.02 12.10
N ASP A 83 -8.63 15.20 11.97
CA ASP A 83 -9.73 15.61 12.84
C ASP A 83 -10.96 14.71 12.63
N PRO A 84 -11.35 13.90 13.63
CA PRO A 84 -12.50 13.00 13.52
C PRO A 84 -13.85 13.74 13.47
N LEU A 85 -13.89 15.03 13.87
CA LEU A 85 -15.11 15.85 13.89
C LEU A 85 -15.32 16.63 12.60
N SER A 86 -14.34 16.67 11.71
CA SER A 86 -14.49 17.37 10.43
C SER A 86 -15.55 16.70 9.55
N PRO A 87 -16.43 17.45 8.89
CA PRO A 87 -17.41 16.91 7.98
C PRO A 87 -16.76 16.07 6.86
N GLY A 88 -17.21 14.81 6.71
CA GLY A 88 -16.63 13.88 5.74
C GLY A 88 -15.25 13.34 6.11
N SER A 89 -14.85 13.47 7.38
CA SER A 89 -13.55 13.00 7.87
C SER A 89 -13.33 11.51 7.56
N THR A 90 -12.13 11.21 7.06
CA THR A 90 -11.60 9.86 6.90
C THR A 90 -10.53 9.57 7.95
N ALA A 91 -10.61 10.20 9.11
CA ALA A 91 -9.65 10.07 10.19
C ALA A 91 -9.45 8.59 10.58
N LYS A 92 -8.19 8.20 10.60
CA LYS A 92 -7.77 6.85 10.97
C LYS A 92 -7.33 6.83 12.42
N LEU A 93 -7.82 5.85 13.18
CA LEU A 93 -7.37 5.62 14.54
C LEU A 93 -5.92 5.10 14.53
N LEU A 94 -5.02 5.80 15.19
CA LEU A 94 -3.61 5.44 15.34
C LEU A 94 -3.37 4.67 16.64
N ALA A 95 -4.00 5.11 17.74
CA ALA A 95 -3.87 4.47 19.04
C ALA A 95 -5.08 4.78 19.93
N GLU A 96 -5.30 3.95 20.94
CA GLU A 96 -6.29 4.21 21.98
C GLU A 96 -5.84 3.69 23.34
N GLY A 97 -6.43 4.22 24.40
CA GLY A 97 -6.17 3.78 25.76
C GLY A 97 -7.08 4.47 26.76
N THR A 98 -6.86 4.16 28.03
CA THR A 98 -7.62 4.74 29.14
C THR A 98 -6.66 5.50 30.05
N VAL A 99 -7.09 6.68 30.48
CA VAL A 99 -6.35 7.55 31.43
C VAL A 99 -7.27 8.07 32.50
N ASN A 100 -6.71 8.40 33.64
CA ASN A 100 -7.40 9.14 34.69
C ASN A 100 -6.47 10.22 35.26
N GLN A 101 -6.90 10.97 36.25
CA GLN A 101 -6.12 12.04 36.85
C GLN A 101 -4.75 11.58 37.38
N SER A 102 -4.62 10.30 37.76
CA SER A 102 -3.41 9.74 38.37
C SER A 102 -2.56 8.91 37.39
N THR A 103 -3.09 8.61 36.19
CA THR A 103 -2.42 7.76 35.22
C THR A 103 -2.22 8.49 33.89
N THR A 104 -1.12 8.18 33.23
CA THR A 104 -0.77 8.71 31.92
C THR A 104 -0.77 7.60 30.90
N LEU A 105 -1.37 7.83 29.74
CA LEU A 105 -1.28 6.92 28.62
C LEU A 105 0.05 7.14 27.88
N ASN A 106 0.89 6.11 27.87
CA ASN A 106 2.09 6.08 27.03
C ASN A 106 1.88 5.03 25.96
N VAL A 107 1.83 5.43 24.69
CA VAL A 107 1.58 4.54 23.58
C VAL A 107 2.55 4.81 22.45
N VAL A 108 3.07 3.74 21.87
CA VAL A 108 3.88 3.78 20.64
C VAL A 108 2.94 3.60 19.46
N MET A 109 3.05 4.47 18.47
CA MET A 109 2.25 4.41 17.25
C MET A 109 3.10 4.69 16.03
N ASP A 110 2.77 4.09 14.90
CA ASP A 110 3.41 4.35 13.63
C ASP A 110 2.64 5.41 12.86
N CYS A 111 3.32 6.48 12.57
CA CYS A 111 2.77 7.64 11.85
C CYS A 111 3.43 7.78 10.49
N ALA A 112 2.70 8.24 9.49
CA ALA A 112 3.29 8.63 8.23
C ALA A 112 4.33 9.75 8.45
N THR A 113 5.46 9.69 7.77
CA THR A 113 6.54 10.70 7.91
C THR A 113 6.04 12.11 7.59
N ALA A 114 5.07 12.20 6.64
CA ALA A 114 4.44 13.46 6.24
C ALA A 114 3.40 14.00 7.24
N LEU A 115 3.12 13.27 8.34
CA LEU A 115 2.13 13.70 9.33
C LEU A 115 2.76 14.69 10.31
N ASP A 116 2.32 15.95 10.27
CA ASP A 116 2.84 17.03 11.11
C ASP A 116 2.18 17.09 12.50
N LYS A 117 0.92 16.60 12.59
CA LYS A 117 0.14 16.67 13.82
C LYS A 117 -0.79 15.47 13.94
N VAL A 118 -1.14 15.16 15.17
CA VAL A 118 -2.17 14.16 15.51
C VAL A 118 -3.29 14.84 16.30
N PHE A 119 -4.47 14.24 16.28
CA PHE A 119 -5.63 14.71 17.01
C PHE A 119 -5.91 13.75 18.16
N VAL A 120 -5.99 14.30 19.36
CA VAL A 120 -6.27 13.52 20.58
C VAL A 120 -7.69 13.80 21.00
N ALA A 121 -8.52 12.78 20.96
CA ALA A 121 -9.90 12.87 21.36
C ALA A 121 -10.14 12.15 22.69
N ARG A 122 -10.81 12.84 23.60
CA ARG A 122 -11.39 12.25 24.81
C ARG A 122 -12.82 11.84 24.52
N ILE A 123 -13.20 10.61 24.87
CA ILE A 123 -14.53 10.09 24.69
C ILE A 123 -15.22 10.07 26.08
N ASP A 124 -16.38 10.68 26.16
CA ASP A 124 -17.22 10.62 27.37
C ASP A 124 -18.08 9.35 27.42
N GLU A 125 -18.80 9.17 28.52
CA GLU A 125 -19.72 8.07 28.75
C GLU A 125 -20.83 7.97 27.67
N HIS A 126 -21.16 9.08 27.01
CA HIS A 126 -22.16 9.15 25.96
C HIS A 126 -21.56 8.97 24.56
N LYS A 127 -20.29 8.56 24.45
CA LYS A 127 -19.53 8.39 23.20
C LYS A 127 -19.38 9.68 22.41
N ARG A 128 -19.36 10.85 23.07
CA ARG A 128 -19.09 12.12 22.44
C ARG A 128 -17.59 12.40 22.46
N TYR A 129 -17.09 12.92 21.36
CA TYR A 129 -15.69 13.33 21.22
C TYR A 129 -15.47 14.76 21.72
N LEU A 130 -14.40 14.95 22.47
CA LEU A 130 -13.81 16.25 22.81
C LEU A 130 -12.38 16.23 22.27
N VAL A 131 -12.11 16.98 21.21
CA VAL A 131 -10.81 17.02 20.49
C VAL A 131 -10.05 18.28 20.90
#